data_36ded972872733649b68389379a06ceb
#
_entry.id   36ded972872733649b68389379a06ceb
#
_cell.length_a   1.000
_cell.length_b   1.000
_cell.length_c   1.000
_cell.angle_alpha   90.00
_cell.angle_beta   90.00
_cell.angle_gamma   90.00
#
_symmetry.space_group_name_H-M   'P 1'
#
loop_
_entity.id
_entity.type
_entity.pdbx_description
1 polymer ?
#
loop_
_entity_poly.entity_id
_entity_poly.type
_entity_poly.pdbx_seq_one_letter_code
_entity_poly.pdbx_strand_id
1 'polypeptide(L)'
;PFSLDITDYLQDGENTLHVAVQDASDCGIQARGKQKLTPGGMFYPAQSGIWQTVWLERVPDCYVQELTITPDVPTRTVRFAVSVSSDCLVSFRVTADGREVALARNTAVHHQASVALKLPEDALHCWSPDDPFLYDVEISLPEETVTSYFAMRQWTCQPDANGIPRFCLNGQPILLNGLLDQGYWVDGLYTPPSDEAMVT
;
A
#
# COMPACT_ATOMS: atom_id res chain seq x y z
N PRO A 1 -1.22 7.44 9.08
CA PRO A 1 0.16 7.88 8.81
C PRO A 1 0.22 9.40 8.74
N PHE A 2 1.37 9.97 9.06
CA PHE A 2 1.68 11.38 8.93
C PHE A 2 3.16 11.53 8.61
N SER A 3 3.53 12.62 7.94
CA SER A 3 4.90 13.00 7.65
C SER A 3 5.17 14.43 8.07
N LEU A 4 6.40 14.71 8.42
CA LEU A 4 6.85 16.04 8.84
C LEU A 4 8.14 16.37 8.07
N ASP A 5 8.18 17.55 7.49
CA ASP A 5 9.43 18.11 6.97
C ASP A 5 10.25 18.64 8.15
N ILE A 6 11.44 18.09 8.31
CA ILE A 6 12.36 18.48 9.39
C ILE A 6 13.64 19.15 8.85
N THR A 7 13.68 19.48 7.57
CA THR A 7 14.87 20.02 6.90
C THR A 7 15.47 21.21 7.65
N ASP A 8 14.65 22.17 8.04
CA ASP A 8 15.08 23.39 8.73
C ASP A 8 15.57 23.16 10.17
N TYR A 9 15.33 21.97 10.72
CA TYR A 9 15.69 21.62 12.09
C TYR A 9 16.95 20.75 12.16
N LEU A 10 17.44 20.26 11.02
CA LEU A 10 18.62 19.42 10.95
C LEU A 10 19.88 20.28 11.04
N GLN A 11 20.89 19.73 11.72
CA GLN A 11 22.21 20.31 11.82
C GLN A 11 23.28 19.28 11.45
N ASP A 12 24.49 19.75 11.14
CA ASP A 12 25.61 18.87 10.89
C ASP A 12 25.95 18.02 12.12
N GLY A 13 26.16 16.73 11.93
CA GLY A 13 26.50 15.79 12.98
C GLY A 13 25.27 15.08 13.56
N GLU A 14 25.28 14.88 14.88
CA GLU A 14 24.23 14.14 15.57
C GLU A 14 22.98 14.98 15.75
N ASN A 15 21.84 14.41 15.38
CA ASN A 15 20.52 14.99 15.60
C ASN A 15 19.70 14.05 16.48
N THR A 16 18.93 14.62 17.40
CA THR A 16 18.07 13.85 18.32
C THR A 16 16.61 14.16 18.07
N LEU A 17 15.81 13.13 17.75
CA LEU A 17 14.38 13.22 17.59
C LEU A 17 13.69 12.75 18.87
N HIS A 18 12.86 13.59 19.48
CA HIS A 18 12.01 13.24 20.61
C HIS A 18 10.58 13.04 20.14
N VAL A 19 10.03 11.85 20.39
CA VAL A 19 8.62 11.52 20.10
C VAL A 19 7.90 11.29 21.42
N ALA A 20 6.89 12.10 21.72
CA ALA A 20 6.04 11.93 22.88
C ALA A 20 4.66 11.44 22.45
N VAL A 21 4.21 10.34 23.05
CA VAL A 21 2.88 9.76 22.80
C VAL A 21 2.09 9.80 24.09
N GLN A 22 0.87 10.37 24.02
CA GLN A 22 -0.08 10.37 25.12
C GLN A 22 -1.29 9.53 24.73
N ASP A 23 -1.58 8.50 25.53
CA ASP A 23 -2.72 7.62 25.36
C ASP A 23 -3.42 7.39 26.71
N ALA A 24 -4.69 7.69 26.77
CA ALA A 24 -5.51 7.47 27.96
C ALA A 24 -6.06 6.03 28.06
N SER A 25 -5.66 5.14 27.14
CA SER A 25 -6.09 3.74 27.06
C SER A 25 -7.62 3.59 27.10
N ASP A 26 -8.18 2.99 28.17
CA ASP A 26 -9.63 2.83 28.35
C ASP A 26 -10.28 3.89 29.25
N CYS A 27 -9.51 4.92 29.63
CA CYS A 27 -9.97 6.05 30.44
C CYS A 27 -10.37 7.22 29.54
N GLY A 28 -11.60 7.26 29.03
CA GLY A 28 -12.06 8.36 28.20
C GLY A 28 -12.95 7.92 27.03
N ILE A 29 -13.17 8.85 26.10
CA ILE A 29 -14.09 8.66 24.95
C ILE A 29 -13.39 8.36 23.62
N GLN A 30 -12.06 8.30 23.59
CA GLN A 30 -11.29 8.01 22.39
C GLN A 30 -11.56 6.58 21.88
N ALA A 31 -11.38 6.37 20.58
CA ALA A 31 -11.44 5.06 20.00
C ALA A 31 -10.28 4.19 20.50
N ARG A 32 -10.57 3.00 21.00
CA ARG A 32 -9.59 2.10 21.62
C ARG A 32 -9.73 0.62 21.22
N GLY A 33 -10.78 0.26 20.50
CA GLY A 33 -11.07 -1.14 20.17
C GLY A 33 -11.33 -2.01 21.41
N LYS A 34 -10.92 -3.27 21.36
CA LYS A 34 -11.07 -4.25 22.44
C LYS A 34 -9.90 -4.21 23.43
N GLN A 35 -9.50 -3.02 23.89
CA GLN A 35 -8.38 -2.84 24.79
C GLN A 35 -8.84 -2.36 26.17
N LYS A 36 -8.23 -2.91 27.23
CA LYS A 36 -8.47 -2.50 28.62
C LYS A 36 -7.18 -2.56 29.43
N LEU A 37 -7.05 -1.63 30.40
CA LEU A 37 -5.96 -1.66 31.39
C LEU A 37 -6.02 -2.92 32.26
N THR A 38 -7.24 -3.43 32.54
CA THR A 38 -7.44 -4.72 33.18
C THR A 38 -8.03 -5.69 32.15
N PRO A 39 -7.20 -6.46 31.43
CA PRO A 39 -7.66 -7.38 30.38
C PRO A 39 -8.43 -8.55 30.96
N GLY A 40 -9.28 -9.16 30.13
CA GLY A 40 -10.04 -10.35 30.48
C GLY A 40 -11.25 -10.56 29.59
N GLY A 41 -11.70 -11.81 29.47
CA GLY A 41 -12.75 -12.20 28.53
C GLY A 41 -12.35 -11.89 27.10
N MET A 42 -13.12 -11.04 26.41
CA MET A 42 -12.84 -10.62 25.03
C MET A 42 -11.88 -9.42 24.90
N PHE A 43 -11.40 -8.88 26.02
CA PHE A 43 -10.55 -7.68 25.99
C PHE A 43 -9.08 -8.01 26.11
N TYR A 44 -8.29 -7.39 25.25
CA TYR A 44 -6.82 -7.46 25.23
C TYR A 44 -6.19 -6.40 26.14
N PRO A 45 -4.93 -6.58 26.54
CA PRO A 45 -4.18 -5.53 27.22
C PRO A 45 -4.15 -4.24 26.40
N ALA A 46 -4.19 -3.10 27.10
CA ALA A 46 -4.06 -1.79 26.47
C ALA A 46 -2.65 -1.59 25.92
N GLN A 47 -2.56 -0.95 24.78
CA GLN A 47 -1.32 -0.63 24.10
C GLN A 47 -1.25 0.86 23.81
N SER A 48 -0.04 1.40 23.89
CA SER A 48 0.23 2.81 23.61
C SER A 48 1.49 2.95 22.78
N GLY A 49 1.55 3.97 21.95
CA GLY A 49 2.71 4.29 21.15
C GLY A 49 2.51 4.15 19.64
N ILE A 50 3.59 4.31 18.89
CA ILE A 50 3.64 4.12 17.46
C ILE A 50 3.98 2.66 17.18
N TRP A 51 3.05 1.91 16.60
CA TRP A 51 3.18 0.48 16.37
C TRP A 51 3.66 0.12 14.95
N GLN A 52 3.67 1.08 14.04
CA GLN A 52 4.18 0.90 12.68
C GLN A 52 5.55 1.56 12.52
N THR A 53 6.24 1.22 11.44
CA THR A 53 7.58 1.72 11.14
C THR A 53 7.64 3.24 11.14
N VAL A 54 8.69 3.78 11.76
CA VAL A 54 9.09 5.18 11.66
C VAL A 54 10.38 5.23 10.85
N TRP A 55 10.43 6.07 9.83
CA TRP A 55 11.62 6.20 8.99
C TRP A 55 11.90 7.67 8.68
N LEU A 56 13.13 7.92 8.29
CA LEU A 56 13.60 9.20 7.76
C LEU A 56 13.99 8.99 6.31
N GLU A 57 13.58 9.89 5.46
CA GLU A 57 13.82 9.83 4.02
C GLU A 57 14.36 11.18 3.55
N ARG A 58 15.40 11.14 2.71
CA ARG A 58 15.86 12.32 1.99
C ARG A 58 15.25 12.29 0.60
N VAL A 59 14.54 13.36 0.25
CA VAL A 59 13.90 13.53 -1.06
C VAL A 59 14.51 14.71 -1.80
N PRO A 60 14.51 14.73 -3.15
CA PRO A 60 14.87 15.90 -3.94
C PRO A 60 13.78 16.97 -3.86
N ASP A 61 13.99 18.11 -4.53
CA ASP A 61 13.00 19.20 -4.57
C ASP A 61 11.69 18.77 -5.26
N CYS A 62 11.78 17.89 -6.26
CA CYS A 62 10.64 17.30 -6.94
C CYS A 62 10.58 15.79 -6.69
N TYR A 63 9.63 15.34 -5.88
CA TYR A 63 9.48 13.92 -5.50
C TYR A 63 8.02 13.48 -5.53
N VAL A 64 7.81 12.14 -5.58
CA VAL A 64 6.50 11.51 -5.52
C VAL A 64 6.00 11.48 -4.08
N GLN A 65 4.85 12.09 -3.81
CA GLN A 65 4.19 12.08 -2.51
C GLN A 65 3.20 10.92 -2.37
N GLU A 66 2.43 10.65 -3.43
CA GLU A 66 1.46 9.58 -3.47
C GLU A 66 1.41 8.93 -4.85
N LEU A 67 1.19 7.64 -4.88
CA LEU A 67 0.96 6.86 -6.09
C LEU A 67 -0.29 6.00 -5.93
N THR A 68 -1.25 6.17 -6.83
CA THR A 68 -2.42 5.30 -6.95
C THR A 68 -2.40 4.56 -8.28
N ILE A 69 -2.52 3.23 -8.23
CA ILE A 69 -2.54 2.36 -9.41
C ILE A 69 -3.90 1.66 -9.45
N THR A 70 -4.63 1.84 -10.54
CA THR A 70 -5.98 1.27 -10.72
C THR A 70 -6.03 0.43 -12.00
N PRO A 71 -5.90 -0.89 -11.92
CA PRO A 71 -6.05 -1.79 -13.06
C PRO A 71 -7.53 -1.98 -13.43
N ASP A 72 -7.79 -2.13 -14.73
CA ASP A 72 -9.08 -2.45 -15.32
C ASP A 72 -8.89 -3.58 -16.34
N VAL A 73 -9.21 -4.80 -15.92
CA VAL A 73 -9.01 -6.01 -16.72
C VAL A 73 -9.88 -6.02 -18.00
N PRO A 74 -11.20 -5.68 -17.95
CA PRO A 74 -12.05 -5.67 -19.13
C PRO A 74 -11.54 -4.78 -20.27
N THR A 75 -10.98 -3.63 -19.95
CA THR A 75 -10.44 -2.70 -20.94
C THR A 75 -8.94 -2.89 -21.20
N ARG A 76 -8.29 -3.74 -20.42
CA ARG A 76 -6.82 -3.93 -20.41
C ARG A 76 -6.07 -2.64 -20.10
N THR A 77 -6.66 -1.79 -19.28
CA THR A 77 -6.11 -0.47 -18.98
C THR A 77 -5.64 -0.44 -17.53
N VAL A 78 -4.52 0.22 -17.29
CA VAL A 78 -4.09 0.60 -15.95
C VAL A 78 -4.02 2.12 -15.86
N ARG A 79 -4.67 2.69 -14.86
CA ARG A 79 -4.61 4.12 -14.57
C ARG A 79 -3.60 4.34 -13.46
N PHE A 80 -2.69 5.26 -13.71
CA PHE A 80 -1.77 5.80 -12.72
C PHE A 80 -2.19 7.22 -12.37
N ALA A 81 -2.20 7.53 -11.10
CA ALA A 81 -2.34 8.89 -10.59
C ALA A 81 -1.25 9.13 -9.56
N VAL A 82 -0.50 10.21 -9.71
CA VAL A 82 0.56 10.61 -8.78
C VAL A 82 0.33 12.01 -8.26
N SER A 83 0.66 12.20 -6.99
CA SER A 83 0.86 13.49 -6.36
C SER A 83 2.36 13.75 -6.24
N VAL A 84 2.82 14.93 -6.61
CA VAL A 84 4.23 15.33 -6.58
C VAL A 84 4.42 16.63 -5.80
N SER A 85 5.61 16.85 -5.26
CA SER A 85 5.92 18.03 -4.45
C SER A 85 5.95 19.34 -5.27
N SER A 86 6.24 19.26 -6.58
CA SER A 86 6.24 20.41 -7.50
C SER A 86 5.84 19.98 -8.91
N ASP A 87 5.31 20.90 -9.72
CA ASP A 87 4.92 20.63 -11.09
C ASP A 87 6.16 20.26 -11.94
N CYS A 88 6.11 19.08 -12.56
CA CYS A 88 7.22 18.54 -13.35
C CYS A 88 6.72 17.55 -14.41
N LEU A 89 7.60 17.13 -15.31
CA LEU A 89 7.33 16.04 -16.25
C LEU A 89 7.44 14.70 -15.51
N VAL A 90 6.40 13.87 -15.61
CA VAL A 90 6.35 12.52 -15.04
C VAL A 90 6.29 11.49 -16.15
N SER A 91 7.15 10.49 -16.10
CA SER A 91 7.18 9.32 -16.99
C SER A 91 6.68 8.09 -16.25
N PHE A 92 5.82 7.31 -16.89
CA PHE A 92 5.23 6.09 -16.37
C PHE A 92 5.62 4.95 -17.29
N ARG A 93 6.46 4.03 -16.81
CA ARG A 93 6.94 2.87 -17.56
C ARG A 93 6.46 1.59 -16.90
N VAL A 94 5.83 0.72 -17.67
CA VAL A 94 5.34 -0.59 -17.21
C VAL A 94 6.15 -1.68 -17.89
N THR A 95 6.64 -2.64 -17.11
CA THR A 95 7.35 -3.82 -17.59
C THR A 95 6.68 -5.11 -17.12
N ALA A 96 6.80 -6.14 -17.95
CA ALA A 96 6.38 -7.51 -17.67
C ALA A 96 7.57 -8.42 -17.98
N ASP A 97 8.03 -9.20 -17.01
CA ASP A 97 9.22 -10.06 -17.13
C ASP A 97 10.45 -9.31 -17.68
N GLY A 98 10.65 -8.07 -17.23
CA GLY A 98 11.75 -7.21 -17.67
C GLY A 98 11.59 -6.57 -19.05
N ARG A 99 10.51 -6.87 -19.79
CA ARG A 99 10.20 -6.27 -21.08
C ARG A 99 9.24 -5.09 -20.92
N GLU A 100 9.56 -3.94 -21.51
CA GLU A 100 8.63 -2.81 -21.55
C GLU A 100 7.37 -3.18 -22.35
N VAL A 101 6.19 -2.99 -21.73
CA VAL A 101 4.88 -3.26 -22.34
C VAL A 101 4.04 -2.00 -22.52
N ALA A 102 4.33 -0.93 -21.76
CA ALA A 102 3.67 0.35 -21.92
C ALA A 102 4.52 1.50 -21.37
N LEU A 103 4.43 2.65 -22.01
CA LEU A 103 5.10 3.89 -21.61
C LEU A 103 4.19 5.08 -21.89
N ALA A 104 4.07 5.99 -20.96
CA ALA A 104 3.46 7.29 -21.16
C ALA A 104 4.18 8.38 -20.38
N ARG A 105 3.93 9.62 -20.74
CA ARG A 105 4.42 10.81 -20.05
C ARG A 105 3.29 11.81 -19.91
N ASN A 106 3.26 12.50 -18.78
CA ASN A 106 2.36 13.62 -18.56
C ASN A 106 3.05 14.66 -17.69
N THR A 107 2.68 15.92 -17.87
CA THR A 107 3.15 16.99 -16.98
C THR A 107 2.22 17.08 -15.80
N ALA A 108 2.78 17.09 -14.60
CA ALA A 108 2.02 17.40 -13.40
C ALA A 108 1.61 18.88 -13.43
N VAL A 109 0.34 19.13 -13.15
CA VAL A 109 -0.25 20.46 -13.04
C VAL A 109 -1.00 20.51 -11.70
N HIS A 110 -0.75 21.56 -10.92
CA HIS A 110 -1.23 21.63 -9.54
C HIS A 110 -0.84 20.40 -8.71
N HIS A 111 0.43 19.98 -8.86
CA HIS A 111 1.01 18.83 -8.17
C HIS A 111 0.38 17.46 -8.51
N GLN A 112 -0.37 17.34 -9.59
CA GLN A 112 -1.07 16.12 -9.98
C GLN A 112 -0.76 15.74 -11.43
N ALA A 113 -0.44 14.48 -11.65
CA ALA A 113 -0.38 13.89 -12.99
C ALA A 113 -1.12 12.55 -13.02
N SER A 114 -1.78 12.26 -14.12
CA SER A 114 -2.40 10.97 -14.33
C SER A 114 -2.29 10.53 -15.78
N VAL A 115 -2.21 9.21 -15.99
CA VAL A 115 -2.24 8.58 -17.30
C VAL A 115 -3.10 7.33 -17.24
N ALA A 116 -3.64 6.93 -18.39
CA ALA A 116 -4.27 5.63 -18.59
C ALA A 116 -3.49 4.90 -19.68
N LEU A 117 -2.84 3.81 -19.33
CA LEU A 117 -2.05 2.99 -20.22
C LEU A 117 -2.81 1.72 -20.58
N LYS A 118 -2.95 1.45 -21.88
CA LYS A 118 -3.56 0.22 -22.36
C LYS A 118 -2.46 -0.82 -22.63
N LEU A 119 -2.57 -1.96 -21.96
CA LEU A 119 -1.66 -3.08 -22.18
C LEU A 119 -1.96 -3.76 -23.53
N PRO A 120 -0.92 -4.16 -24.30
CA PRO A 120 -1.09 -5.03 -25.46
C PRO A 120 -1.80 -6.33 -25.07
N GLU A 121 -2.50 -6.92 -26.02
CA GLU A 121 -3.26 -8.16 -25.76
C GLU A 121 -2.37 -9.33 -25.40
N ASP A 122 -1.23 -9.43 -26.08
CA ASP A 122 -0.20 -10.43 -25.85
C ASP A 122 0.61 -10.23 -24.55
N ALA A 123 0.47 -9.07 -23.92
CA ALA A 123 1.08 -8.76 -22.64
C ALA A 123 0.09 -8.80 -21.46
N LEU A 124 -1.21 -9.11 -21.71
CA LEU A 124 -2.16 -9.25 -20.64
C LEU A 124 -1.98 -10.57 -19.90
N HIS A 125 -1.56 -10.49 -18.65
CA HIS A 125 -1.42 -11.62 -17.74
C HIS A 125 -2.20 -11.31 -16.45
N CYS A 126 -3.30 -12.03 -16.23
CA CYS A 126 -4.14 -11.80 -15.06
C CYS A 126 -3.60 -12.56 -13.85
N TRP A 127 -3.51 -11.87 -12.74
CA TRP A 127 -3.10 -12.44 -11.47
C TRP A 127 -4.14 -13.42 -10.91
N SER A 128 -3.69 -14.55 -10.41
CA SER A 128 -4.46 -15.45 -9.57
C SER A 128 -3.60 -16.00 -8.42
N PRO A 129 -4.19 -16.66 -7.39
CA PRO A 129 -3.40 -17.32 -6.35
C PRO A 129 -2.44 -18.40 -6.88
N ASP A 130 -2.83 -19.07 -7.96
CA ASP A 130 -2.03 -20.13 -8.58
C ASP A 130 -0.98 -19.58 -9.57
N ASP A 131 -1.18 -18.33 -10.02
CA ASP A 131 -0.30 -17.63 -10.95
C ASP A 131 -0.22 -16.14 -10.53
N PRO A 132 0.59 -15.81 -9.52
CA PRO A 132 0.63 -14.48 -8.90
C PRO A 132 1.48 -13.49 -9.69
N PHE A 133 1.21 -13.34 -10.98
CA PHE A 133 1.96 -12.47 -11.88
C PHE A 133 1.83 -11.00 -11.51
N LEU A 134 2.95 -10.29 -11.47
CA LEU A 134 3.03 -8.86 -11.19
C LEU A 134 3.70 -8.12 -12.34
N TYR A 135 3.20 -6.95 -12.64
CA TYR A 135 3.84 -5.97 -13.52
C TYR A 135 4.66 -5.03 -12.65
N ASP A 136 5.88 -4.75 -13.09
CA ASP A 136 6.66 -3.68 -12.47
C ASP A 136 6.29 -2.34 -13.09
N VAL A 137 6.34 -1.30 -12.28
CA VAL A 137 6.14 0.08 -12.71
C VAL A 137 7.26 0.97 -12.21
N GLU A 138 7.75 1.83 -13.09
CA GLU A 138 8.71 2.86 -12.78
C GLU A 138 8.08 4.23 -13.06
N ILE A 139 8.08 5.08 -12.05
CA ILE A 139 7.63 6.46 -12.13
C ILE A 139 8.87 7.34 -12.05
N SER A 140 9.21 8.01 -13.14
CA SER A 140 10.41 8.84 -13.20
C SER A 140 10.06 10.32 -13.30
N LEU A 141 10.64 11.09 -12.41
CA LEU A 141 10.67 12.55 -12.35
C LEU A 141 12.07 13.03 -12.76
N PRO A 142 12.32 14.33 -12.89
CA PRO A 142 13.65 14.84 -13.29
C PRO A 142 14.80 14.39 -12.36
N GLU A 143 14.55 14.25 -11.05
CA GLU A 143 15.58 13.97 -10.05
C GLU A 143 15.29 12.70 -9.24
N GLU A 144 14.14 12.05 -9.46
CA GLU A 144 13.73 10.88 -8.72
C GLU A 144 13.17 9.79 -9.63
N THR A 145 13.38 8.55 -9.23
CA THR A 145 12.69 7.38 -9.82
C THR A 145 12.17 6.50 -8.69
N VAL A 146 10.86 6.31 -8.69
CA VAL A 146 10.15 5.42 -7.75
C VAL A 146 9.75 4.16 -8.49
N THR A 147 10.01 3.01 -7.88
CA THR A 147 9.56 1.70 -8.38
C THR A 147 8.42 1.16 -7.54
N SER A 148 7.49 0.52 -8.20
CA SER A 148 6.34 -0.14 -7.58
C SER A 148 5.90 -1.31 -8.44
N TYR A 149 4.78 -1.94 -8.09
CA TYR A 149 4.22 -3.04 -8.87
C TYR A 149 2.70 -3.04 -8.79
N PHE A 150 2.06 -3.77 -9.72
CA PHE A 150 0.62 -4.02 -9.68
C PHE A 150 0.28 -5.36 -10.32
N ALA A 151 -0.93 -5.83 -10.03
CA ALA A 151 -1.51 -7.00 -10.66
C ALA A 151 -2.71 -6.62 -11.53
N MET A 152 -2.82 -7.18 -12.73
CA MET A 152 -4.06 -7.12 -13.50
C MET A 152 -5.03 -8.15 -12.92
N ARG A 153 -5.95 -7.69 -12.07
CA ARG A 153 -6.98 -8.53 -11.46
C ARG A 153 -8.27 -7.76 -11.26
N GLN A 154 -9.39 -8.47 -11.31
CA GLN A 154 -10.71 -7.90 -11.07
C GLN A 154 -11.50 -8.77 -10.09
N TRP A 155 -12.00 -8.14 -9.02
CA TRP A 155 -12.95 -8.76 -8.11
C TRP A 155 -14.37 -8.32 -8.47
N THR A 156 -15.28 -9.27 -8.59
CA THR A 156 -16.70 -9.02 -8.85
C THR A 156 -17.57 -9.92 -7.97
N CYS A 157 -18.84 -9.55 -7.86
CA CYS A 157 -19.87 -10.44 -7.32
C CYS A 157 -20.88 -10.69 -8.46
N GLN A 158 -20.99 -11.94 -8.91
CA GLN A 158 -21.84 -12.33 -10.03
C GLN A 158 -22.73 -13.50 -9.64
N PRO A 159 -23.99 -13.57 -10.14
CA PRO A 159 -24.85 -14.72 -9.88
C PRO A 159 -24.31 -15.96 -10.62
N ASP A 160 -24.35 -17.10 -9.96
CA ASP A 160 -24.14 -18.40 -10.61
C ASP A 160 -25.38 -18.85 -11.42
N ALA A 161 -25.34 -20.04 -12.03
CA ALA A 161 -26.42 -20.58 -12.83
C ALA A 161 -27.76 -20.75 -12.06
N ASN A 162 -27.72 -20.75 -10.73
CA ASN A 162 -28.88 -20.82 -9.86
C ASN A 162 -29.31 -19.44 -9.32
N GLY A 163 -28.68 -18.35 -9.79
CA GLY A 163 -28.96 -16.98 -9.32
C GLY A 163 -28.32 -16.65 -7.96
N ILE A 164 -27.43 -17.49 -7.44
CA ILE A 164 -26.76 -17.26 -6.15
C ILE A 164 -25.53 -16.37 -6.35
N PRO A 165 -25.41 -15.23 -5.64
CA PRO A 165 -24.23 -14.37 -5.73
C PRO A 165 -22.95 -15.12 -5.32
N ARG A 166 -21.91 -15.02 -6.15
CA ARG A 166 -20.59 -15.60 -5.94
C ARG A 166 -19.52 -14.55 -6.04
N PHE A 167 -18.51 -14.63 -5.18
CA PHE A 167 -17.28 -13.88 -5.41
C PHE A 167 -16.57 -14.47 -6.61
N CYS A 168 -16.13 -13.58 -7.50
CA CYS A 168 -15.40 -13.95 -8.71
C CYS A 168 -14.09 -13.18 -8.80
N LEU A 169 -13.04 -13.89 -9.17
CA LEU A 169 -11.75 -13.34 -9.55
C LEU A 169 -11.61 -13.49 -11.06
N ASN A 170 -11.37 -12.38 -11.77
CA ASN A 170 -11.25 -12.35 -13.23
C ASN A 170 -12.45 -13.04 -13.95
N GLY A 171 -13.66 -12.86 -13.41
CA GLY A 171 -14.88 -13.45 -13.94
C GLY A 171 -15.12 -14.92 -13.58
N GLN A 172 -14.21 -15.57 -12.86
CA GLN A 172 -14.36 -16.98 -12.41
C GLN A 172 -14.74 -17.02 -10.92
N PRO A 173 -15.75 -17.83 -10.54
CA PRO A 173 -16.10 -18.03 -9.14
C PRO A 173 -14.89 -18.55 -8.34
N ILE A 174 -14.66 -17.96 -7.17
CA ILE A 174 -13.58 -18.36 -6.26
C ILE A 174 -14.11 -18.54 -4.85
N LEU A 175 -13.60 -19.57 -4.17
CA LEU A 175 -13.83 -19.77 -2.75
C LEU A 175 -12.78 -18.95 -1.97
N LEU A 176 -13.24 -17.97 -1.19
CA LEU A 176 -12.39 -17.26 -0.25
C LEU A 176 -12.19 -18.14 0.98
N ASN A 177 -11.02 -18.75 1.06
CA ASN A 177 -10.60 -19.56 2.19
C ASN A 177 -9.70 -18.70 3.10
N GLY A 178 -10.09 -18.52 4.35
CA GLY A 178 -9.39 -17.65 5.27
C GLY A 178 -9.48 -18.11 6.71
N LEU A 179 -8.55 -17.64 7.51
CA LEU A 179 -8.50 -17.85 8.95
C LEU A 179 -8.83 -16.55 9.67
N LEU A 180 -9.43 -16.66 10.85
CA LEU A 180 -9.50 -15.54 11.78
C LEU A 180 -8.20 -15.51 12.57
N ASP A 181 -7.38 -14.49 12.32
CA ASP A 181 -6.17 -14.22 13.07
C ASP A 181 -6.42 -13.08 14.07
N GLN A 182 -6.15 -13.37 15.33
CA GLN A 182 -6.16 -12.41 16.43
C GLN A 182 -4.84 -12.52 17.21
N GLY A 183 -3.76 -12.65 16.47
CA GLY A 183 -2.41 -12.77 17.03
C GLY A 183 -2.08 -11.60 17.94
N TYR A 184 -1.52 -11.91 19.12
CA TYR A 184 -1.19 -10.95 20.16
C TYR A 184 0.02 -11.47 20.96
N TRP A 185 1.11 -10.72 20.90
CA TRP A 185 2.36 -11.09 21.51
C TRP A 185 2.56 -10.34 22.83
N VAL A 186 3.18 -10.99 23.80
CA VAL A 186 3.37 -10.42 25.15
C VAL A 186 4.27 -9.20 25.13
N ASP A 187 5.28 -9.18 24.28
CA ASP A 187 6.31 -8.17 24.17
C ASP A 187 6.20 -7.28 22.92
N GLY A 188 5.76 -7.84 21.79
CA GLY A 188 5.62 -7.13 20.53
C GLY A 188 4.20 -6.67 20.18
N LEU A 189 3.21 -7.14 20.94
CA LEU A 189 1.78 -6.83 20.79
C LEU A 189 1.23 -7.27 19.43
N TYR A 190 1.21 -6.40 18.41
CA TYR A 190 0.82 -6.75 17.04
C TYR A 190 1.99 -7.27 16.19
N THR A 191 3.21 -7.19 16.70
CA THR A 191 4.41 -7.60 15.98
C THR A 191 5.03 -8.80 16.68
N PRO A 192 5.25 -9.92 15.98
CA PRO A 192 5.96 -11.07 16.56
C PRO A 192 7.40 -10.68 16.89
N PRO A 193 7.99 -11.27 17.96
CA PRO A 193 9.37 -10.97 18.33
C PRO A 193 10.40 -11.47 17.30
N SER A 194 10.04 -12.47 16.49
CA SER A 194 10.83 -12.97 15.37
C SER A 194 9.96 -13.78 14.40
N ASP A 195 10.47 -14.06 13.21
CA ASP A 195 9.80 -14.93 12.23
C ASP A 195 9.66 -16.36 12.76
N GLU A 196 10.65 -16.86 13.53
CA GLU A 196 10.61 -18.18 14.14
C GLU A 196 9.47 -18.31 15.15
N ALA A 197 9.15 -17.24 15.88
CA ALA A 197 8.04 -17.22 16.83
C ALA A 197 6.67 -17.39 16.16
N MET A 198 6.54 -17.02 14.89
CA MET A 198 5.30 -17.24 14.12
C MET A 198 5.11 -18.69 13.68
N VAL A 199 6.19 -19.50 13.67
CA VAL A 199 6.18 -20.89 13.19
C VAL A 199 5.98 -21.89 14.32
N THR A 200 6.16 -21.47 15.58
CA THR A 200 6.05 -22.32 16.77
C THR A 200 4.64 -22.39 17.29
#